data_2ffcd6f893c66febd2ea2b8644e155a6
#
_entry.id   2ffcd6f893c66febd2ea2b8644e155a6
#
_cell.length_a   1.000
_cell.length_b   1.000
_cell.length_c   1.000
_cell.angle_alpha   90.00
_cell.angle_beta   90.00
_cell.angle_gamma   90.00
#
_symmetry.space_group_name_H-M   'P 1'
#
loop_
_entity.id
_entity.type
_entity.pdbx_description
1 polymer ?
#
loop_
_entity_poly.entity_id
_entity_poly.type
_entity_poly.pdbx_seq_one_letter_code
_entity_poly.pdbx_strand_id
1 'polypeptide(L)'
;MCCLSSVNLEYFDEWKEEDSFISDLITMLDNTLQHFIDNALDEYPHKNVDTLEEFMGYVGDNKEGFARAAYSAYRERAVGLGAMGFHSYLQRNRFSFEGIYAASFNNRAFKHIKERAEEASRTLAGHRGEAPDMVGSGRRNSHLLAIAPNASSSIICGGTSPSIEPTRANIFTHKTLSGSYRVKNKY
;
A
#
# COMPACT_ATOMS: atom_id res chain seq x y z
N MET A 1 -5.44 6.02 -10.17
CA MET A 1 -4.91 6.56 -8.89
C MET A 1 -4.40 5.40 -8.07
N CYS A 2 -3.34 5.57 -7.25
CA CYS A 2 -2.80 4.51 -6.41
C CYS A 2 -2.66 5.02 -4.97
N CYS A 3 -3.41 4.42 -4.04
CA CYS A 3 -3.25 4.65 -2.61
C CYS A 3 -2.21 3.66 -2.07
N LEU A 4 -1.11 4.19 -1.52
CA LEU A 4 0.02 3.38 -1.07
C LEU A 4 0.22 3.49 0.44
N SER A 5 0.57 2.37 1.06
CA SER A 5 1.11 2.28 2.41
C SER A 5 2.18 1.19 2.45
N SER A 6 2.94 1.09 3.54
CA SER A 6 3.95 0.05 3.69
C SER A 6 4.08 -0.39 5.13
N VAL A 7 4.17 -1.71 5.34
CA VAL A 7 4.51 -2.28 6.64
C VAL A 7 6.00 -2.22 6.89
N ASN A 8 6.40 -2.11 8.15
CA ASN A 8 7.81 -2.17 8.53
C ASN A 8 8.20 -3.61 8.90
N LEU A 9 8.86 -4.29 7.99
CA LEU A 9 9.32 -5.67 8.15
C LEU A 9 10.40 -5.85 9.23
N GLU A 10 11.09 -4.77 9.62
CA GLU A 10 12.05 -4.84 10.74
C GLU A 10 11.39 -5.37 12.03
N TYR A 11 10.09 -5.11 12.19
CA TYR A 11 9.28 -5.53 13.33
C TYR A 11 8.27 -6.63 12.96
N PHE A 12 8.52 -7.39 11.91
CA PHE A 12 7.60 -8.43 11.42
C PHE A 12 7.17 -9.40 12.52
N ASP A 13 8.09 -9.86 13.34
CA ASP A 13 7.80 -10.84 14.40
C ASP A 13 6.96 -10.26 15.55
N GLU A 14 6.85 -8.92 15.64
CA GLU A 14 6.05 -8.22 16.63
C GLU A 14 4.59 -8.06 16.19
N TRP A 15 4.36 -7.79 14.90
CA TRP A 15 3.01 -7.51 14.38
C TRP A 15 2.35 -8.65 13.60
N LYS A 16 3.08 -9.69 13.20
CA LYS A 16 2.53 -10.78 12.38
C LYS A 16 1.39 -11.56 13.06
N GLU A 17 1.36 -11.59 14.39
CA GLU A 17 0.33 -12.28 15.17
C GLU A 17 -0.90 -11.37 15.47
N GLU A 18 -0.84 -10.10 15.09
CA GLU A 18 -1.94 -9.16 15.24
C GLU A 18 -2.92 -9.32 14.08
N ASP A 19 -4.02 -10.01 14.32
CA ASP A 19 -5.00 -10.39 13.29
C ASP A 19 -5.57 -9.19 12.52
N SER A 20 -5.75 -8.04 13.18
CA SER A 20 -6.32 -6.84 12.56
C SER A 20 -5.31 -6.01 11.77
N PHE A 21 -4.00 -6.14 12.02
CA PHE A 21 -2.99 -5.19 11.54
C PHE A 21 -3.03 -4.98 10.01
N ILE A 22 -3.00 -6.06 9.22
CA ILE A 22 -3.06 -5.96 7.76
C ILE A 22 -4.47 -5.57 7.28
N SER A 23 -5.52 -6.07 7.93
CA SER A 23 -6.90 -5.74 7.57
C SER A 23 -7.22 -4.26 7.82
N ASP A 24 -6.70 -3.68 8.89
CA ASP A 24 -6.85 -2.26 9.20
C ASP A 24 -6.13 -1.38 8.16
N LEU A 25 -4.93 -1.79 7.73
CA LEU A 25 -4.20 -1.08 6.67
C LEU A 25 -4.92 -1.14 5.31
N ILE A 26 -5.45 -2.29 4.92
CA ILE A 26 -6.26 -2.40 3.68
C ILE A 26 -7.54 -1.58 3.79
N THR A 27 -8.20 -1.61 4.95
CA THR A 27 -9.40 -0.81 5.21
C THR A 27 -9.09 0.69 5.16
N MET A 28 -7.98 1.12 5.75
CA MET A 28 -7.52 2.51 5.70
C MET A 28 -7.26 2.97 4.26
N LEU A 29 -6.61 2.14 3.45
CA LEU A 29 -6.35 2.43 2.04
C LEU A 29 -7.66 2.51 1.23
N ASP A 30 -8.61 1.59 1.45
CA ASP A 30 -9.93 1.62 0.79
C ASP A 30 -10.72 2.86 1.22
N ASN A 31 -10.67 3.26 2.50
CA ASN A 31 -11.31 4.49 3.00
C ASN A 31 -10.69 5.75 2.37
N THR A 32 -9.37 5.79 2.24
CA THR A 32 -8.66 6.91 1.59
C THR A 32 -9.09 7.03 0.13
N LEU A 33 -9.21 5.89 -0.55
CA LEU A 33 -9.68 5.84 -1.93
C LEU A 33 -11.15 6.28 -2.05
N GLN A 34 -12.00 5.82 -1.11
CA GLN A 34 -13.41 6.24 -1.04
C GLN A 34 -13.52 7.76 -0.86
N HIS A 35 -12.77 8.31 0.09
CA HIS A 35 -12.75 9.76 0.33
C HIS A 35 -12.33 10.55 -0.92
N PHE A 36 -11.36 10.04 -1.69
CA PHE A 36 -10.98 10.67 -2.96
C PHE A 36 -12.10 10.64 -3.99
N ILE A 37 -12.81 9.51 -4.11
CA ILE A 37 -13.96 9.37 -5.02
C ILE A 37 -15.07 10.34 -4.61
N ASP A 38 -15.45 10.36 -3.33
CA ASP A 38 -16.51 11.20 -2.80
C ASP A 38 -16.22 12.69 -3.00
N ASN A 39 -14.96 13.10 -2.86
CA ASN A 39 -14.57 14.50 -3.13
C ASN A 39 -14.62 14.89 -4.61
N ALA A 40 -14.58 13.94 -5.52
CA ALA A 40 -14.70 14.21 -6.96
C ALA A 40 -16.15 14.27 -7.43
N LEU A 41 -17.09 13.70 -6.68
CA LEU A 41 -18.50 13.58 -7.05
C LEU A 41 -19.34 14.58 -6.26
N ASP A 42 -20.44 15.05 -6.85
CA ASP A 42 -21.51 15.75 -6.16
C ASP A 42 -22.54 14.77 -5.60
N GLU A 43 -22.72 13.64 -6.29
CA GLU A 43 -23.58 12.55 -5.87
C GLU A 43 -22.93 11.21 -6.23
N TYR A 44 -22.98 10.24 -5.30
CA TYR A 44 -22.45 8.91 -5.57
C TYR A 44 -23.40 8.10 -6.47
N PRO A 45 -22.90 7.41 -7.51
CA PRO A 45 -23.76 6.63 -8.41
C PRO A 45 -24.56 5.56 -7.67
N HIS A 46 -25.87 5.51 -7.89
CA HIS A 46 -26.78 4.51 -7.31
C HIS A 46 -26.68 3.13 -8.00
N LYS A 47 -26.01 3.06 -9.15
CA LYS A 47 -25.76 1.85 -9.93
C LYS A 47 -24.34 1.86 -10.45
N ASN A 48 -23.86 0.69 -10.90
CA ASN A 48 -22.56 0.64 -11.57
C ASN A 48 -22.56 1.51 -12.82
N VAL A 49 -21.51 2.30 -12.96
CA VAL A 49 -21.26 3.19 -14.08
C VAL A 49 -20.14 2.59 -14.92
N ASP A 50 -20.44 2.27 -16.18
CA ASP A 50 -19.54 1.50 -17.03
C ASP A 50 -18.68 2.35 -17.96
N THR A 51 -19.02 3.61 -18.16
CA THR A 51 -18.26 4.53 -19.02
C THR A 51 -17.83 5.79 -18.28
N LEU A 52 -16.73 6.39 -18.74
CA LEU A 52 -16.29 7.68 -18.22
C LEU A 52 -17.31 8.80 -18.51
N GLU A 53 -17.98 8.74 -19.67
CA GLU A 53 -18.98 9.71 -20.08
C GLU A 53 -20.16 9.71 -19.11
N GLU A 54 -20.68 8.54 -18.76
CA GLU A 54 -21.75 8.40 -17.77
C GLU A 54 -21.26 8.87 -16.38
N PHE A 55 -20.01 8.54 -16.00
CA PHE A 55 -19.42 8.95 -14.72
C PHE A 55 -19.28 10.46 -14.60
N MET A 56 -18.99 11.16 -15.71
CA MET A 56 -18.91 12.62 -15.73
C MET A 56 -20.21 13.31 -15.28
N GLY A 57 -21.36 12.67 -15.44
CA GLY A 57 -22.65 13.19 -14.96
C GLY A 57 -22.77 13.28 -13.44
N TYR A 58 -21.87 12.62 -12.70
CA TYR A 58 -21.81 12.63 -11.23
C TYR A 58 -20.68 13.51 -10.69
N VAL A 59 -19.78 13.98 -11.57
CA VAL A 59 -18.61 14.78 -11.17
C VAL A 59 -19.05 16.21 -10.86
N GLY A 60 -18.59 16.71 -9.71
CA GLY A 60 -18.94 18.04 -9.24
C GLY A 60 -18.34 19.16 -10.08
N ASP A 61 -18.98 20.32 -10.02
CA ASP A 61 -18.54 21.53 -10.71
C ASP A 61 -17.09 21.87 -10.39
N ASN A 62 -16.30 22.21 -11.42
CA ASN A 62 -14.87 22.51 -11.35
C ASN A 62 -13.97 21.33 -10.91
N LYS A 63 -14.47 20.10 -10.97
CA LYS A 63 -13.72 18.87 -10.60
C LYS A 63 -13.39 17.98 -11.81
N GLU A 64 -13.70 18.39 -13.04
CA GLU A 64 -13.53 17.59 -14.26
C GLU A 64 -12.06 17.15 -14.46
N GLY A 65 -11.09 17.94 -13.97
CA GLY A 65 -9.68 17.59 -14.00
C GLY A 65 -9.34 16.31 -13.22
N PHE A 66 -10.15 15.94 -12.24
CA PHE A 66 -10.02 14.73 -11.43
C PHE A 66 -10.87 13.56 -11.92
N ALA A 67 -11.81 13.80 -12.83
CA ALA A 67 -12.82 12.83 -13.25
C ALA A 67 -12.24 11.48 -13.70
N ARG A 68 -11.21 11.51 -14.55
CA ARG A 68 -10.54 10.27 -15.03
C ARG A 68 -9.91 9.46 -13.91
N ALA A 69 -9.27 10.16 -12.96
CA ALA A 69 -8.63 9.51 -11.82
C ALA A 69 -9.68 8.95 -10.84
N ALA A 70 -10.77 9.69 -10.62
CA ALA A 70 -11.89 9.26 -9.78
C ALA A 70 -12.64 8.08 -10.42
N TYR A 71 -12.86 8.10 -11.72
CA TYR A 71 -13.46 6.99 -12.46
C TYR A 71 -12.62 5.72 -12.37
N SER A 72 -11.31 5.80 -12.61
CA SER A 72 -10.41 4.64 -12.42
C SER A 72 -10.43 4.15 -10.97
N ALA A 73 -10.41 5.07 -9.99
CA ALA A 73 -10.51 4.71 -8.59
C ALA A 73 -11.83 4.01 -8.24
N TYR A 74 -12.94 4.51 -8.77
CA TYR A 74 -14.27 3.93 -8.60
C TYR A 74 -14.37 2.52 -9.21
N ARG A 75 -13.89 2.36 -10.46
CA ARG A 75 -13.97 1.09 -11.22
C ARG A 75 -13.13 -0.02 -10.60
N GLU A 76 -11.88 0.27 -10.29
CA GLU A 76 -10.88 -0.73 -9.92
C GLU A 76 -10.68 -0.86 -8.41
N ARG A 77 -10.82 0.23 -7.66
CA ARG A 77 -10.48 0.33 -6.24
C ARG A 77 -9.09 -0.24 -5.91
N ALA A 78 -8.13 0.04 -6.79
CA ALA A 78 -6.75 -0.45 -6.63
C ALA A 78 -6.06 0.22 -5.45
N VAL A 79 -5.52 -0.59 -4.53
CA VAL A 79 -4.69 -0.16 -3.40
C VAL A 79 -3.34 -0.86 -3.46
N GLY A 80 -2.33 -0.32 -2.78
CA GLY A 80 -0.99 -0.87 -2.79
C GLY A 80 -0.37 -0.89 -1.40
N LEU A 81 -0.52 -1.99 -0.68
CA LEU A 81 0.22 -2.24 0.55
C LEU A 81 1.59 -2.84 0.20
N GLY A 82 2.65 -2.13 0.56
CA GLY A 82 4.04 -2.53 0.34
C GLY A 82 4.77 -2.83 1.63
N ALA A 83 6.09 -2.84 1.53
CA ALA A 83 6.97 -3.10 2.66
C ALA A 83 8.20 -2.21 2.66
N MET A 84 8.74 -1.93 3.84
CA MET A 84 10.05 -1.37 4.11
C MET A 84 10.74 -2.18 5.21
N GLY A 85 12.00 -1.94 5.43
CA GLY A 85 12.73 -2.59 6.53
C GLY A 85 13.15 -4.04 6.28
N PHE A 86 13.08 -4.53 5.04
CA PHE A 86 13.49 -5.89 4.70
C PHE A 86 14.97 -6.16 5.06
N HIS A 87 15.87 -5.29 4.59
CA HIS A 87 17.29 -5.42 4.91
C HIS A 87 17.56 -5.22 6.39
N SER A 88 16.88 -4.28 7.04
CA SER A 88 17.00 -4.05 8.49
C SER A 88 16.62 -5.29 9.31
N TYR A 89 15.55 -6.00 8.91
CA TYR A 89 15.22 -7.29 9.54
C TYR A 89 16.33 -8.31 9.42
N LEU A 90 16.90 -8.45 8.21
CA LEU A 90 17.99 -9.38 7.98
C LEU A 90 19.24 -9.04 8.81
N GLN A 91 19.62 -7.76 8.86
CA GLN A 91 20.75 -7.29 9.65
C GLN A 91 20.52 -7.49 11.17
N ARG A 92 19.34 -7.15 11.69
CA ARG A 92 18.95 -7.39 13.08
C ARG A 92 19.11 -8.87 13.47
N ASN A 93 18.78 -9.77 12.55
CA ASN A 93 18.88 -11.21 12.75
C ASN A 93 20.22 -11.82 12.29
N ARG A 94 21.16 -11.00 11.82
CA ARG A 94 22.48 -11.44 11.30
C ARG A 94 22.37 -12.42 10.12
N PHE A 95 21.38 -12.23 9.25
CA PHE A 95 21.21 -13.01 8.04
C PHE A 95 21.84 -12.30 6.85
N SER A 96 22.56 -13.06 6.02
CA SER A 96 23.06 -12.57 4.74
C SER A 96 21.90 -12.21 3.81
N PHE A 97 21.98 -11.10 3.10
CA PHE A 97 20.97 -10.66 2.14
C PHE A 97 20.74 -11.68 1.01
N GLU A 98 21.79 -12.32 0.54
CA GLU A 98 21.76 -13.35 -0.51
C GLU A 98 21.62 -14.78 0.04
N GLY A 99 21.42 -14.93 1.34
CA GLY A 99 21.37 -16.21 2.02
C GLY A 99 20.01 -16.90 1.95
N ILE A 100 19.99 -18.20 2.24
CA ILE A 100 18.77 -19.03 2.28
C ILE A 100 17.76 -18.51 3.32
N TYR A 101 18.23 -17.93 4.42
CA TYR A 101 17.36 -17.35 5.44
C TYR A 101 16.64 -16.10 4.94
N ALA A 102 17.29 -15.30 4.10
CA ALA A 102 16.64 -14.15 3.47
C ALA A 102 15.55 -14.60 2.49
N ALA A 103 15.81 -15.62 1.67
CA ALA A 103 14.81 -16.22 0.78
C ALA A 103 13.61 -16.81 1.56
N SER A 104 13.89 -17.52 2.66
CA SER A 104 12.86 -18.08 3.54
C SER A 104 12.01 -16.96 4.18
N PHE A 105 12.65 -15.92 4.70
CA PHE A 105 11.97 -14.77 5.29
C PHE A 105 11.11 -14.05 4.24
N ASN A 106 11.65 -13.79 3.06
CA ASN A 106 10.91 -13.19 1.95
C ASN A 106 9.61 -13.95 1.67
N ASN A 107 9.70 -15.26 1.47
CA ASN A 107 8.53 -16.08 1.20
C ASN A 107 7.51 -16.04 2.34
N ARG A 108 7.95 -16.15 3.59
CA ARG A 108 7.09 -16.15 4.77
C ARG A 108 6.39 -14.81 4.95
N ALA A 109 7.12 -13.69 4.88
CA ALA A 109 6.59 -12.37 5.12
C ALA A 109 5.60 -11.94 4.03
N PHE A 110 5.96 -12.10 2.76
CA PHE A 110 5.07 -11.68 1.67
C PHE A 110 3.89 -12.63 1.45
N LYS A 111 4.03 -13.92 1.75
CA LYS A 111 2.89 -14.84 1.80
C LYS A 111 1.88 -14.40 2.86
N HIS A 112 2.35 -14.12 4.08
CA HIS A 112 1.51 -13.63 5.17
C HIS A 112 0.76 -12.34 4.80
N ILE A 113 1.48 -11.32 4.30
CA ILE A 113 0.88 -10.04 3.89
C ILE A 113 -0.17 -10.26 2.80
N LYS A 114 0.14 -11.08 1.79
CA LYS A 114 -0.77 -11.38 0.69
C LYS A 114 -2.06 -12.05 1.17
N GLU A 115 -1.95 -13.11 1.95
CA GLU A 115 -3.10 -13.88 2.44
C GLU A 115 -4.02 -13.01 3.30
N ARG A 116 -3.46 -12.22 4.23
CA ARG A 116 -4.24 -11.31 5.07
C ARG A 116 -4.86 -10.14 4.26
N ALA A 117 -4.16 -9.60 3.28
CA ALA A 117 -4.70 -8.56 2.41
C ALA A 117 -5.86 -9.07 1.53
N GLU A 118 -5.74 -10.29 0.99
CA GLU A 118 -6.83 -10.92 0.22
C GLU A 118 -8.05 -11.21 1.09
N GLU A 119 -7.86 -11.68 2.32
CA GLU A 119 -8.93 -11.91 3.28
C GLU A 119 -9.64 -10.59 3.64
N ALA A 120 -8.88 -9.54 3.93
CA ALA A 120 -9.41 -8.20 4.20
C ALA A 120 -10.26 -7.67 3.03
N SER A 121 -9.78 -7.82 1.81
CA SER A 121 -10.52 -7.39 0.61
C SER A 121 -11.81 -8.17 0.39
N ARG A 122 -11.83 -9.48 0.70
CA ARG A 122 -13.07 -10.29 0.68
C ARG A 122 -14.07 -9.84 1.75
N THR A 123 -13.59 -9.58 2.95
CA THR A 123 -14.43 -9.06 4.04
C THR A 123 -15.02 -7.70 3.68
N LEU A 124 -14.21 -6.81 3.12
CA LEU A 124 -14.69 -5.51 2.62
C LEU A 124 -15.72 -5.66 1.50
N ALA A 125 -15.53 -6.62 0.59
CA ALA A 125 -16.51 -6.91 -0.47
C ALA A 125 -17.86 -7.35 0.11
N GLY A 126 -17.85 -8.20 1.16
CA GLY A 126 -19.07 -8.61 1.86
C GLY A 126 -19.82 -7.45 2.54
N HIS A 127 -19.12 -6.45 3.05
CA HIS A 127 -19.72 -5.31 3.75
C HIS A 127 -20.08 -4.12 2.84
N ARG A 128 -19.28 -3.89 1.78
CA ARG A 128 -19.32 -2.67 0.96
C ARG A 128 -19.57 -2.93 -0.53
N GLY A 129 -19.67 -4.19 -0.92
CA GLY A 129 -19.75 -4.62 -2.31
C GLY A 129 -18.38 -4.73 -2.99
N GLU A 130 -18.34 -5.44 -4.10
CA GLU A 130 -17.19 -5.53 -4.99
C GLU A 130 -17.01 -4.24 -5.78
N ALA A 131 -15.80 -3.93 -6.23
CA ALA A 131 -15.61 -2.86 -7.21
C ALA A 131 -16.29 -3.25 -8.56
N PRO A 132 -16.73 -2.28 -9.37
CA PRO A 132 -17.36 -2.60 -10.65
C PRO A 132 -16.56 -3.54 -11.55
N ASP A 133 -15.24 -3.40 -11.63
CA ASP A 133 -14.36 -4.27 -12.42
C ASP A 133 -14.04 -5.61 -11.74
N MET A 134 -14.51 -5.81 -10.51
CA MET A 134 -14.28 -7.01 -9.72
C MET A 134 -15.52 -7.86 -9.49
N VAL A 135 -16.64 -7.50 -10.11
CA VAL A 135 -17.93 -8.21 -9.95
C VAL A 135 -17.76 -9.71 -10.24
N GLY A 136 -18.17 -10.53 -9.28
CA GLY A 136 -18.06 -11.99 -9.32
C GLY A 136 -16.73 -12.56 -8.84
N SER A 137 -15.77 -11.70 -8.42
CA SER A 137 -14.46 -12.16 -7.92
C SER A 137 -14.44 -12.47 -6.42
N GLY A 138 -15.45 -12.00 -5.67
CA GLY A 138 -15.49 -12.04 -4.21
C GLY A 138 -14.54 -11.04 -3.55
N ARG A 139 -13.96 -10.09 -4.28
CA ARG A 139 -13.02 -9.09 -3.75
C ARG A 139 -13.49 -7.66 -4.03
N ARG A 140 -13.19 -6.76 -3.09
CA ARG A 140 -13.47 -5.34 -3.26
C ARG A 140 -12.44 -4.63 -4.14
N ASN A 141 -11.17 -5.00 -4.03
CA ASN A 141 -10.05 -4.29 -4.63
C ASN A 141 -9.41 -5.12 -5.73
N SER A 142 -9.13 -4.52 -6.89
CA SER A 142 -8.48 -5.20 -8.02
C SER A 142 -7.02 -5.53 -7.72
N HIS A 143 -6.31 -4.61 -7.11
CA HIS A 143 -4.93 -4.74 -6.66
C HIS A 143 -4.83 -4.44 -5.17
N LEU A 144 -3.96 -5.16 -4.47
CA LEU A 144 -3.79 -5.07 -3.02
C LEU A 144 -2.37 -4.71 -2.60
N LEU A 145 -1.38 -5.12 -3.38
CA LEU A 145 0.02 -5.02 -3.00
C LEU A 145 0.82 -4.23 -4.04
N ALA A 146 1.72 -3.38 -3.56
CA ALA A 146 2.69 -2.68 -4.39
C ALA A 146 3.94 -2.34 -3.58
N ILE A 147 5.11 -2.53 -4.15
CA ILE A 147 6.37 -2.16 -3.50
C ILE A 147 6.70 -0.71 -3.85
N ALA A 148 6.62 0.16 -2.83
CA ALA A 148 6.96 1.57 -2.94
C ALA A 148 8.40 1.85 -2.44
N PRO A 149 9.07 2.91 -2.91
CA PRO A 149 10.45 3.22 -2.54
C PRO A 149 10.67 3.56 -1.05
N ASN A 150 9.69 4.14 -0.38
CA ASN A 150 9.71 4.47 1.06
C ASN A 150 10.92 5.31 1.55
N ALA A 151 11.52 6.13 0.67
CA ALA A 151 12.75 6.86 0.96
C ALA A 151 12.65 7.79 2.18
N SER A 152 11.52 8.49 2.35
CA SER A 152 11.28 9.37 3.50
C SER A 152 10.62 8.64 4.66
N SER A 153 9.68 7.75 4.38
CA SER A 153 8.94 6.98 5.39
C SER A 153 9.87 6.11 6.24
N SER A 154 10.88 5.48 5.62
CA SER A 154 11.88 4.67 6.33
C SER A 154 12.68 5.46 7.36
N ILE A 155 12.98 6.73 7.09
CA ILE A 155 13.69 7.61 8.01
C ILE A 155 12.79 7.92 9.22
N ILE A 156 11.54 8.29 8.98
CA ILE A 156 10.55 8.60 10.02
C ILE A 156 10.26 7.37 10.88
N CYS A 157 10.20 6.18 10.25
CA CYS A 157 9.97 4.90 10.93
C CYS A 157 11.25 4.33 11.59
N GLY A 158 12.07 5.19 12.19
CA GLY A 158 13.21 4.79 13.00
C GLY A 158 14.48 4.46 12.22
N GLY A 159 14.64 4.99 11.01
CA GLY A 159 15.84 4.78 10.17
C GLY A 159 15.96 3.33 9.66
N THR A 160 14.85 2.67 9.43
CA THR A 160 14.82 1.34 8.82
C THR A 160 15.27 1.39 7.35
N SER A 161 15.61 0.25 6.74
CA SER A 161 15.98 0.24 5.32
C SER A 161 14.77 0.59 4.44
N PRO A 162 14.96 1.38 3.36
CA PRO A 162 13.88 1.73 2.46
C PRO A 162 13.46 0.51 1.63
N SER A 163 12.14 0.32 1.48
CA SER A 163 11.58 -0.74 0.66
C SER A 163 12.16 -2.13 0.97
N ILE A 164 12.49 -2.91 -0.06
CA ILE A 164 13.05 -4.26 0.02
C ILE A 164 14.54 -4.33 -0.32
N GLU A 165 15.10 -3.22 -0.80
CA GLU A 165 16.51 -3.15 -1.16
C GLU A 165 17.44 -3.02 0.05
N PRO A 166 18.71 -3.44 -0.10
CA PRO A 166 19.72 -3.22 0.92
C PRO A 166 20.07 -1.73 1.05
N THR A 167 20.53 -1.32 2.23
CA THR A 167 21.11 0.01 2.42
C THR A 167 22.31 0.20 1.52
N ARG A 168 22.45 1.40 0.92
CA ARG A 168 23.48 1.72 -0.08
C ARG A 168 24.90 1.58 0.44
N ALA A 169 25.11 1.91 1.73
CA ALA A 169 26.39 1.82 2.42
C ALA A 169 26.14 1.96 3.92
N ASN A 170 27.16 1.60 4.74
CA ASN A 170 27.10 1.79 6.17
C ASN A 170 27.06 3.27 6.60
N ILE A 171 27.63 4.15 5.77
CA ILE A 171 27.53 5.60 5.90
C ILE A 171 27.37 6.20 4.50
N PHE A 172 26.37 7.04 4.32
CA PHE A 172 26.15 7.73 3.04
C PHE A 172 25.59 9.15 3.27
N THR A 173 25.71 9.99 2.27
CA THR A 173 25.11 11.32 2.29
C THR A 173 23.72 11.28 1.65
N HIS A 174 22.70 11.61 2.43
CA HIS A 174 21.35 11.80 1.95
C HIS A 174 21.13 13.27 1.62
N LYS A 175 20.81 13.57 0.36
CA LYS A 175 20.52 14.93 -0.12
C LYS A 175 19.02 15.13 -0.19
N THR A 176 18.54 16.21 0.41
CA THR A 176 17.15 16.65 0.36
C THR A 176 17.09 18.10 -0.11
N LEU A 177 15.89 18.64 -0.32
CA LEU A 177 15.69 20.05 -0.64
C LEU A 177 16.20 20.98 0.51
N SER A 178 16.14 20.52 1.76
CA SER A 178 16.58 21.26 2.94
C SER A 178 18.07 21.12 3.27
N GLY A 179 18.83 20.28 2.55
CA GLY A 179 20.26 20.11 2.76
C GLY A 179 20.79 18.71 2.55
N SER A 180 22.03 18.51 2.97
CA SER A 180 22.75 17.23 2.89
C SER A 180 23.06 16.71 4.28
N TYR A 181 22.68 15.47 4.57
CA TYR A 181 22.81 14.85 5.90
C TYR A 181 23.61 13.55 5.79
N ARG A 182 24.51 13.33 6.74
CA ARG A 182 25.20 12.03 6.88
C ARG A 182 24.27 11.06 7.59
N VAL A 183 23.94 9.99 6.92
CA VAL A 183 23.11 8.89 7.44
C VAL A 183 23.99 7.67 7.69
N LYS A 184 23.85 7.05 8.85
CA LYS A 184 24.48 5.76 9.17
C LYS A 184 23.46 4.66 9.07
N ASN A 185 23.88 3.49 8.58
CA ASN A 185 23.11 2.28 8.73
C ASN A 185 22.89 2.00 10.23
N LYS A 186 21.71 1.54 10.57
CA LYS A 186 21.27 1.31 11.95
C LYS A 186 21.99 0.11 12.60
N TYR A 187 22.39 -0.88 11.80
CA TYR A 187 23.03 -2.13 12.21
C TYR A 187 24.43 -2.30 11.66
#